data_dbb11709935696af0b4111dd927fb200
#
_entry.id   dbb11709935696af0b4111dd927fb200
#
_cell.length_a   1.000
_cell.length_b   1.000
_cell.length_c   1.000
_cell.angle_alpha   90.00
_cell.angle_beta   90.00
_cell.angle_gamma   90.00
#
_symmetry.space_group_name_H-M   'P 1'
#
loop_
_entity.id
_entity.type
_entity.pdbx_description
1 polymer ?
#
loop_
_entity_poly.entity_id
_entity_poly.type
_entity_poly.pdbx_seq_one_letter_code
_entity_poly.pdbx_strand_id
1 'polypeptide(L)'
;MKKLIRSSLSVALAALMSVSMLSHAGEAVAEEGGMSVSYNIGYMSEYWYRGAYQAESSMSFGADVEMGPMYIGMWGADVSDAAGAGAGSEIDLYAGYNFELMSIPMYVGVTGYYYTDNFDQDYEEVNFGGDFGMFSFDAAVLGSYKSKPGTASSDYGHFTLTVPLGMLDYSYQTFTGGALHYMTHELSYSTSVSGIDLGATVGRNNDGGAGDSPNSNQNTTYANFTIGYSF
;
A
#
# COMPACT_ATOMS: atom_id res chain seq x y z
N MET A 1 -40.52 -2.59 5.21
CA MET A 1 -39.24 -3.23 4.86
C MET A 1 -38.33 -2.12 4.31
N LYS A 2 -37.43 -1.56 5.14
CA LYS A 2 -36.46 -0.56 4.71
C LYS A 2 -35.26 -1.30 4.12
N LYS A 3 -35.01 -1.13 2.81
CA LYS A 3 -33.79 -1.59 2.17
C LYS A 3 -32.63 -0.79 2.77
N LEU A 4 -31.74 -1.46 3.49
CA LEU A 4 -30.42 -0.95 3.77
C LEU A 4 -29.67 -0.91 2.42
N ILE A 5 -29.48 0.28 1.89
CA ILE A 5 -28.48 0.51 0.85
C ILE A 5 -27.13 0.55 1.60
N ARG A 6 -26.38 -0.52 1.52
CA ARG A 6 -24.97 -0.50 1.90
C ARG A 6 -24.24 0.25 0.79
N SER A 7 -23.75 1.42 1.08
CA SER A 7 -22.86 2.14 0.21
C SER A 7 -21.53 1.40 0.19
N SER A 8 -21.30 0.62 -0.85
CA SER A 8 -20.03 -0.03 -1.15
C SER A 8 -19.14 0.96 -1.91
N LEU A 9 -18.40 1.78 -1.21
CA LEU A 9 -17.41 2.64 -1.87
C LEU A 9 -16.20 2.86 -0.97
N SER A 10 -15.36 1.87 -0.79
CA SER A 10 -14.10 2.03 -0.06
C SER A 10 -13.09 0.93 -0.37
N VAL A 11 -13.01 0.45 -1.61
CA VAL A 11 -12.09 -0.64 -1.99
C VAL A 11 -10.76 -0.13 -2.56
N ALA A 12 -10.69 1.09 -3.04
CA ALA A 12 -9.54 1.54 -3.83
C ALA A 12 -8.31 2.00 -3.03
N LEU A 13 -8.42 2.27 -1.74
CA LEU A 13 -7.30 2.82 -0.98
C LEU A 13 -6.49 1.77 -0.20
N ALA A 14 -6.99 0.52 -0.12
CA ALA A 14 -6.29 -0.56 0.59
C ALA A 14 -5.11 -1.16 -0.19
N ALA A 15 -5.01 -0.88 -1.47
CA ALA A 15 -4.04 -1.52 -2.35
C ALA A 15 -2.65 -0.89 -2.34
N LEU A 16 -2.52 0.34 -1.89
CA LEU A 16 -1.25 1.07 -1.92
C LEU A 16 -0.41 0.90 -0.67
N MET A 17 -1.00 0.39 0.40
CA MET A 17 -0.27 0.15 1.63
C MET A 17 -0.45 -1.30 2.05
N SER A 18 0.61 -2.07 2.11
CA SER A 18 0.68 -3.34 2.85
C SER A 18 0.55 -3.14 4.38
N VAL A 19 0.15 -1.97 4.79
CA VAL A 19 -0.44 -1.70 6.07
C VAL A 19 -1.94 -1.70 5.81
N SER A 20 -2.66 -2.70 6.28
CA SER A 20 -4.13 -2.77 6.26
C SER A 20 -4.72 -1.61 7.09
N MET A 21 -4.55 -0.38 6.59
CA MET A 21 -5.41 0.70 7.00
C MET A 21 -6.71 0.47 6.24
N LEU A 22 -7.64 -0.22 6.88
CA LEU A 22 -9.03 -0.14 6.51
C LEU A 22 -9.41 1.32 6.75
N SER A 23 -9.21 2.16 5.72
CA SER A 23 -9.74 3.51 5.75
C SER A 23 -11.25 3.40 5.87
N HIS A 24 -11.74 3.46 7.10
CA HIS A 24 -13.04 4.07 7.26
C HIS A 24 -12.78 5.52 6.82
N ALA A 25 -13.19 5.84 5.59
CA ALA A 25 -13.30 7.21 5.16
C ALA A 25 -14.00 7.93 6.32
N GLY A 26 -13.27 8.77 7.03
CA GLY A 26 -13.88 9.76 7.89
C GLY A 26 -14.94 10.41 7.01
N GLU A 27 -16.11 10.73 7.56
CA GLU A 27 -17.22 11.29 6.78
C GLU A 27 -16.64 12.38 5.88
N ALA A 28 -16.39 12.02 4.62
CA ALA A 28 -15.93 12.96 3.62
C ALA A 28 -16.99 14.05 3.56
N VAL A 29 -16.60 15.28 3.82
CA VAL A 29 -17.49 16.40 3.67
C VAL A 29 -17.85 16.47 2.19
N ALA A 30 -18.96 15.87 1.83
CA ALA A 30 -19.48 15.89 0.47
C ALA A 30 -19.88 17.33 0.16
N GLU A 31 -19.00 18.05 -0.53
CA GLU A 31 -19.36 19.31 -1.14
C GLU A 31 -20.27 19.07 -2.34
N GLU A 32 -21.19 20.03 -2.58
CA GLU A 32 -22.07 20.03 -3.76
C GLU A 32 -21.24 20.03 -5.04
N GLY A 33 -21.09 18.85 -5.68
CA GLY A 33 -20.33 18.71 -6.91
C GLY A 33 -19.73 17.33 -7.13
N GLY A 34 -19.88 16.39 -6.17
CA GLY A 34 -19.38 15.01 -6.32
C GLY A 34 -17.87 14.86 -6.19
N MET A 35 -17.20 15.82 -5.58
CA MET A 35 -15.78 15.76 -5.20
C MET A 35 -15.67 15.69 -3.68
N SER A 36 -14.84 14.80 -3.19
CA SER A 36 -14.44 14.71 -1.77
C SER A 36 -12.95 14.86 -1.63
N VAL A 37 -12.52 15.44 -0.53
CA VAL A 37 -11.11 15.55 -0.14
C VAL A 37 -10.97 14.97 1.26
N SER A 38 -9.98 14.12 1.45
CA SER A 38 -9.62 13.58 2.75
C SER A 38 -8.14 13.71 3.02
N TYR A 39 -7.79 13.74 4.29
CA TYR A 39 -6.41 13.78 4.75
C TYR A 39 -6.19 12.66 5.76
N ASN A 40 -4.98 12.16 5.82
CA ASN A 40 -4.61 11.16 6.83
C ASN A 40 -3.24 11.49 7.44
N ILE A 41 -3.08 11.09 8.68
CA ILE A 41 -1.79 11.06 9.37
C ILE A 41 -1.66 9.73 10.07
N GLY A 42 -0.45 9.21 10.18
CA GLY A 42 -0.20 7.92 10.80
C GLY A 42 1.16 7.80 11.44
N TYR A 43 1.29 6.74 12.22
CA TYR A 43 2.55 6.28 12.79
C TYR A 43 2.64 4.77 12.68
N MET A 44 3.81 4.28 12.31
CA MET A 44 4.17 2.87 12.21
C MET A 44 5.35 2.60 13.14
N SER A 45 5.26 1.55 13.97
CA SER A 45 6.36 1.15 14.85
C SER A 45 7.56 0.60 14.08
N GLU A 46 7.29 -0.05 12.95
CA GLU A 46 8.22 -0.40 11.88
C GLU A 46 7.50 -0.18 10.56
N TYR A 47 8.16 0.42 9.59
CA TYR A 47 7.61 0.53 8.25
C TYR A 47 8.13 -0.61 7.37
N TRP A 48 7.21 -1.46 6.94
CA TRP A 48 7.44 -2.53 6.00
C TRP A 48 6.54 -2.35 4.79
N TYR A 49 7.11 -2.27 3.61
CA TYR A 49 6.38 -2.15 2.36
C TYR A 49 6.57 -3.39 1.51
N ARG A 50 5.50 -4.11 1.23
CA ARG A 50 5.52 -5.37 0.45
C ARG A 50 6.58 -6.37 0.96
N GLY A 51 6.80 -6.43 2.27
CA GLY A 51 7.81 -7.27 2.90
C GLY A 51 9.24 -6.73 2.87
N ALA A 52 9.45 -5.53 2.34
CA ALA A 52 10.71 -4.82 2.42
C ALA A 52 10.72 -3.86 3.60
N TYR A 53 11.78 -3.89 4.41
CA TYR A 53 11.98 -2.96 5.52
C TYR A 53 12.30 -1.56 5.00
N GLN A 54 11.61 -0.56 5.53
CA GLN A 54 11.76 0.84 5.16
C GLN A 54 12.22 1.72 6.33
N ALA A 55 11.77 1.45 7.58
CA ALA A 55 12.19 2.23 8.75
C ALA A 55 11.89 1.50 10.07
N GLU A 56 12.67 1.80 11.12
CA GLU A 56 12.44 1.33 12.49
C GLU A 56 11.19 1.97 13.09
N SER A 57 10.92 3.24 12.76
CA SER A 57 9.67 3.93 13.08
C SER A 57 9.41 4.97 12.00
N SER A 58 8.15 5.21 11.68
CA SER A 58 7.81 6.14 10.62
C SER A 58 6.54 6.91 10.94
N MET A 59 6.56 8.20 10.65
CA MET A 59 5.38 9.04 10.55
C MET A 59 4.93 9.11 9.12
N SER A 60 3.62 9.12 8.89
CA SER A 60 3.05 9.24 7.56
C SER A 60 2.00 10.34 7.47
N PHE A 61 1.79 10.83 6.28
CA PHE A 61 0.72 11.77 5.94
C PHE A 61 0.19 11.47 4.54
N GLY A 62 -1.06 11.82 4.28
CA GLY A 62 -1.65 11.66 2.95
C GLY A 62 -2.76 12.65 2.70
N ALA A 63 -3.07 12.82 1.42
CA ALA A 63 -4.19 13.61 0.94
C ALA A 63 -4.77 12.96 -0.31
N ASP A 64 -6.08 12.81 -0.34
CA ASP A 64 -6.81 12.15 -1.40
C ASP A 64 -7.94 13.04 -1.91
N VAL A 65 -8.17 13.01 -3.20
CA VAL A 65 -9.30 13.65 -3.87
C VAL A 65 -10.03 12.60 -4.69
N GLU A 66 -11.32 12.45 -4.41
CA GLU A 66 -12.21 11.58 -5.18
C GLU A 66 -13.19 12.41 -6.01
N MET A 67 -13.39 12.05 -7.26
CA MET A 67 -14.28 12.69 -8.21
C MET A 67 -15.08 11.62 -8.96
N GLY A 68 -16.21 11.21 -8.39
CA GLY A 68 -16.98 10.09 -8.91
C GLY A 68 -16.15 8.80 -8.87
N PRO A 69 -15.89 8.15 -10.01
CA PRO A 69 -15.06 6.93 -10.03
C PRO A 69 -13.55 7.21 -10.09
N MET A 70 -13.13 8.47 -10.28
CA MET A 70 -11.71 8.84 -10.35
C MET A 70 -11.17 9.21 -8.98
N TYR A 71 -9.91 8.89 -8.74
CA TYR A 71 -9.16 9.35 -7.58
C TYR A 71 -7.77 9.83 -7.97
N ILE A 72 -7.24 10.75 -7.20
CA ILE A 72 -5.85 11.20 -7.23
C ILE A 72 -5.42 11.46 -5.80
N GLY A 73 -4.20 11.09 -5.46
CA GLY A 73 -3.71 11.32 -4.12
C GLY A 73 -2.20 11.38 -4.03
N MET A 74 -1.76 11.70 -2.84
CA MET A 74 -0.37 11.65 -2.42
C MET A 74 -0.28 11.05 -1.02
N TRP A 75 0.80 10.30 -0.79
CA TRP A 75 1.16 9.82 0.52
C TRP A 75 2.66 10.03 0.73
N GLY A 76 3.07 10.15 1.97
CA GLY A 76 4.47 10.28 2.30
C GLY A 76 4.79 9.73 3.68
N ALA A 77 6.01 9.23 3.84
CA ALA A 77 6.51 8.68 5.10
C ALA A 77 8.01 8.91 5.27
N ASP A 78 8.45 8.89 6.52
CA ASP A 78 9.87 8.83 6.81
C ASP A 78 10.41 7.44 6.48
N VAL A 79 11.58 7.38 5.87
CA VAL A 79 12.31 6.15 5.58
C VAL A 79 13.74 6.21 6.11
N SER A 80 14.25 5.06 6.56
CA SER A 80 15.63 4.94 7.04
C SER A 80 16.10 3.50 6.91
N ASP A 81 17.34 3.28 6.47
CA ASP A 81 17.85 1.92 6.44
C ASP A 81 18.21 1.41 7.85
N ALA A 82 18.14 0.09 8.04
CA ALA A 82 18.48 -0.56 9.31
C ALA A 82 19.95 -0.41 9.68
N ALA A 83 20.81 -0.07 8.74
CA ALA A 83 22.24 0.14 8.95
C ALA A 83 22.57 1.59 9.32
N GLY A 84 21.58 2.50 9.25
CA GLY A 84 21.76 3.92 9.53
C GLY A 84 22.57 4.65 8.46
N ALA A 85 22.71 4.07 7.26
CA ALA A 85 23.48 4.63 6.17
C ALA A 85 22.71 5.68 5.36
N GLY A 86 21.38 5.69 5.48
CA GLY A 86 20.53 6.64 4.80
C GLY A 86 19.21 6.87 5.56
N ALA A 87 18.77 8.10 5.56
CA ALA A 87 17.44 8.50 6.00
C ALA A 87 16.90 9.47 4.96
N GLY A 88 15.60 9.43 4.73
CA GLY A 88 14.94 10.27 3.75
C GLY A 88 13.43 10.26 3.95
N SER A 89 12.73 10.62 2.90
CA SER A 89 11.28 10.50 2.83
C SER A 89 10.89 9.78 1.55
N GLU A 90 9.87 8.96 1.66
CA GLU A 90 9.12 8.41 0.54
C GLU A 90 7.96 9.32 0.24
N ILE A 91 7.74 9.59 -1.04
CA ILE A 91 6.59 10.37 -1.53
C ILE A 91 5.97 9.60 -2.67
N ASP A 92 4.72 9.19 -2.47
CA ASP A 92 3.93 8.48 -3.46
C ASP A 92 2.92 9.42 -4.10
N LEU A 93 2.87 9.39 -5.42
CA LEU A 93 1.84 10.08 -6.20
C LEU A 93 1.05 9.05 -6.98
N TYR A 94 -0.26 9.07 -6.84
CA TYR A 94 -1.11 8.09 -7.49
C TYR A 94 -2.39 8.67 -8.06
N ALA A 95 -2.92 8.01 -9.08
CA ALA A 95 -4.22 8.31 -9.66
C ALA A 95 -4.84 7.05 -10.25
N GLY A 96 -6.18 7.00 -10.29
CA GLY A 96 -6.83 5.84 -10.88
C GLY A 96 -8.33 6.01 -11.09
N TYR A 97 -8.93 4.90 -11.46
CA TYR A 97 -10.32 4.81 -11.83
C TYR A 97 -10.93 3.51 -11.27
N ASN A 98 -12.02 3.65 -10.52
CA ASN A 98 -12.82 2.56 -9.95
C ASN A 98 -13.96 2.21 -10.91
N PHE A 99 -14.20 0.93 -11.11
CA PHE A 99 -15.27 0.44 -11.96
C PHE A 99 -15.81 -0.90 -11.46
N GLU A 100 -16.95 -1.31 -11.99
CA GLU A 100 -17.48 -2.65 -11.73
C GLU A 100 -17.37 -3.51 -13.00
N LEU A 101 -16.87 -4.72 -12.85
CA LEU A 101 -16.88 -5.75 -13.89
C LEU A 101 -17.71 -6.93 -13.39
N MET A 102 -18.87 -7.19 -14.01
CA MET A 102 -19.80 -8.24 -13.57
C MET A 102 -20.19 -8.13 -12.07
N SER A 103 -20.41 -6.91 -11.59
CA SER A 103 -20.67 -6.59 -10.17
C SER A 103 -19.51 -6.89 -9.22
N ILE A 104 -18.31 -7.06 -9.73
CA ILE A 104 -17.07 -7.15 -8.94
C ILE A 104 -16.44 -5.77 -8.94
N PRO A 105 -16.21 -5.15 -7.76
CA PRO A 105 -15.45 -3.91 -7.67
C PRO A 105 -14.02 -4.11 -8.16
N MET A 106 -13.59 -3.26 -9.06
CA MET A 106 -12.27 -3.28 -9.68
C MET A 106 -11.69 -1.88 -9.73
N TYR A 107 -10.39 -1.77 -9.83
CA TYR A 107 -9.72 -0.51 -10.12
C TYR A 107 -8.57 -0.69 -11.10
N VAL A 108 -8.19 0.39 -11.73
CA VAL A 108 -6.94 0.55 -12.49
C VAL A 108 -6.32 1.89 -12.14
N GLY A 109 -5.01 1.94 -11.98
CA GLY A 109 -4.30 3.15 -11.58
C GLY A 109 -2.85 3.16 -12.00
N VAL A 110 -2.19 4.23 -11.62
CA VAL A 110 -0.75 4.43 -11.75
C VAL A 110 -0.22 4.95 -10.42
N THR A 111 1.00 4.54 -10.07
CA THR A 111 1.71 5.02 -8.87
C THR A 111 3.15 5.32 -9.21
N GLY A 112 3.64 6.44 -8.72
CA GLY A 112 5.06 6.76 -8.69
C GLY A 112 5.51 6.90 -7.24
N TYR A 113 6.60 6.22 -6.89
CA TYR A 113 7.28 6.25 -5.60
C TYR A 113 8.58 7.03 -5.76
N TYR A 114 8.77 8.07 -4.98
CA TYR A 114 9.93 8.96 -5.07
C TYR A 114 10.61 9.07 -3.71
N TYR A 115 11.93 8.91 -3.70
CA TYR A 115 12.70 8.91 -2.47
C TYR A 115 13.67 10.08 -2.42
N THR A 116 13.73 10.76 -1.26
CA THR A 116 14.72 11.81 -1.01
C THR A 116 16.03 11.20 -0.50
N ASP A 117 17.09 12.03 -0.51
CA ASP A 117 18.40 11.72 0.09
C ASP A 117 19.09 10.46 -0.45
N ASN A 118 18.68 10.00 -1.63
CA ASN A 118 19.14 8.77 -2.26
C ASN A 118 18.91 7.52 -1.40
N PHE A 119 17.85 7.50 -0.61
CA PHE A 119 17.44 6.32 0.17
C PHE A 119 17.22 5.12 -0.74
N ASP A 120 16.41 5.27 -1.77
CA ASP A 120 16.18 4.26 -2.79
C ASP A 120 16.04 4.91 -4.17
N GLN A 121 15.67 4.11 -5.16
CA GLN A 121 15.42 4.52 -6.53
C GLN A 121 13.95 4.92 -6.69
N ASP A 122 13.65 5.71 -7.69
CA ASP A 122 12.27 6.00 -8.05
C ASP A 122 11.63 4.82 -8.77
N TYR A 123 10.37 4.53 -8.42
CA TYR A 123 9.58 3.45 -9.00
C TYR A 123 8.32 4.02 -9.65
N GLU A 124 7.92 3.46 -10.77
CA GLU A 124 6.67 3.78 -11.44
C GLU A 124 5.96 2.46 -11.80
N GLU A 125 4.65 2.37 -11.56
CA GLU A 125 3.90 1.16 -11.87
C GLU A 125 2.47 1.47 -12.34
N VAL A 126 1.93 0.55 -13.12
CA VAL A 126 0.50 0.47 -13.43
C VAL A 126 -0.10 -0.57 -12.49
N ASN A 127 -1.15 -0.18 -11.78
CA ASN A 127 -1.81 -1.01 -10.79
C ASN A 127 -3.20 -1.42 -11.28
N PHE A 128 -3.61 -2.63 -10.94
CA PHE A 128 -5.00 -3.03 -11.04
C PHE A 128 -5.33 -4.06 -9.96
N GLY A 129 -6.58 -4.07 -9.56
CA GLY A 129 -7.02 -5.00 -8.53
C GLY A 129 -8.53 -5.17 -8.52
N GLY A 130 -8.99 -6.08 -7.65
CA GLY A 130 -10.41 -6.35 -7.51
C GLY A 130 -10.75 -7.11 -6.23
N ASP A 131 -12.00 -6.93 -5.79
CA ASP A 131 -12.53 -7.57 -4.58
C ASP A 131 -13.68 -8.53 -4.94
N PHE A 132 -13.46 -9.80 -4.66
CA PHE A 132 -14.42 -10.90 -4.87
C PHE A 132 -15.20 -11.25 -3.60
N GLY A 133 -14.99 -10.51 -2.51
CA GLY A 133 -15.62 -10.72 -1.21
C GLY A 133 -15.00 -11.86 -0.40
N MET A 134 -14.64 -12.97 -1.01
CA MET A 134 -13.92 -14.07 -0.34
C MET A 134 -12.40 -13.95 -0.44
N PHE A 135 -11.93 -13.14 -1.34
CA PHE A 135 -10.53 -12.73 -1.50
C PHE A 135 -10.49 -11.44 -2.33
N SER A 136 -9.42 -10.70 -2.19
CA SER A 136 -9.07 -9.60 -3.08
C SER A 136 -7.67 -9.83 -3.67
N PHE A 137 -7.39 -9.16 -4.77
CA PHE A 137 -6.05 -9.16 -5.34
C PHE A 137 -5.65 -7.77 -5.80
N ASP A 138 -4.35 -7.53 -5.78
CA ASP A 138 -3.69 -6.35 -6.33
C ASP A 138 -2.50 -6.78 -7.15
N ALA A 139 -2.29 -6.11 -8.27
CA ALA A 139 -1.15 -6.36 -9.13
C ALA A 139 -0.54 -5.06 -9.62
N ALA A 140 0.78 -4.94 -9.51
CA ALA A 140 1.57 -3.98 -10.25
C ALA A 140 2.11 -4.67 -11.49
N VAL A 141 1.72 -4.15 -12.64
CA VAL A 141 2.20 -4.59 -13.95
C VAL A 141 2.94 -3.42 -14.59
N LEU A 142 3.90 -3.72 -15.46
CA LEU A 142 4.74 -2.70 -16.08
C LEU A 142 5.48 -1.84 -15.04
N GLY A 143 5.79 -2.43 -13.88
CA GLY A 143 6.62 -1.76 -12.88
C GLY A 143 8.02 -1.51 -13.44
N SER A 144 8.52 -0.30 -13.26
CA SER A 144 9.88 0.06 -13.63
C SER A 144 10.54 0.86 -12.51
N TYR A 145 11.81 0.64 -12.28
CA TYR A 145 12.61 1.50 -11.42
C TYR A 145 13.80 2.06 -12.17
N LYS A 146 14.06 3.33 -11.92
CA LYS A 146 15.18 4.05 -12.53
C LYS A 146 16.30 4.09 -11.52
N SER A 147 17.32 3.28 -11.74
CA SER A 147 18.55 3.48 -11.01
C SER A 147 19.15 4.85 -11.37
N LYS A 148 20.01 5.33 -10.45
CA LYS A 148 20.73 6.63 -10.55
C LYS A 148 21.23 6.92 -11.97
N PRO A 149 21.40 8.20 -12.37
CA PRO A 149 21.81 8.54 -13.72
C PRO A 149 22.96 7.68 -14.23
N GLY A 150 22.75 6.94 -15.35
CA GLY A 150 23.73 6.09 -15.97
C GLY A 150 23.57 4.59 -15.76
N THR A 151 22.57 4.14 -15.00
CA THR A 151 22.23 2.71 -14.88
C THR A 151 21.01 2.33 -15.71
N ALA A 152 20.91 1.07 -16.11
CA ALA A 152 19.75 0.58 -16.84
C ALA A 152 18.53 0.50 -15.91
N SER A 153 17.35 0.90 -16.40
CA SER A 153 16.08 0.61 -15.71
C SER A 153 15.87 -0.90 -15.67
N SER A 154 15.25 -1.36 -14.61
CA SER A 154 14.85 -2.76 -14.48
C SER A 154 13.32 -2.85 -14.36
N ASP A 155 12.74 -3.81 -15.05
CA ASP A 155 11.29 -4.02 -15.00
C ASP A 155 10.96 -5.02 -13.90
N TYR A 156 9.81 -4.83 -13.25
CA TYR A 156 9.30 -5.74 -12.23
C TYR A 156 7.77 -5.85 -12.29
N GLY A 157 7.26 -6.85 -11.64
CA GLY A 157 5.84 -6.97 -11.33
C GLY A 157 5.66 -7.29 -9.86
N HIS A 158 4.52 -6.98 -9.31
CA HIS A 158 4.13 -7.36 -7.97
C HIS A 158 2.70 -7.90 -7.97
N PHE A 159 2.44 -8.87 -7.12
CA PHE A 159 1.11 -9.44 -6.93
C PHE A 159 0.84 -9.65 -5.45
N THR A 160 -0.33 -9.25 -5.00
CA THR A 160 -0.86 -9.52 -3.66
C THR A 160 -2.18 -10.26 -3.77
N LEU A 161 -2.34 -11.31 -2.98
CA LEU A 161 -3.62 -11.97 -2.73
C LEU A 161 -3.95 -11.83 -1.25
N THR A 162 -5.12 -11.29 -0.94
CA THR A 162 -5.60 -11.16 0.44
C THR A 162 -6.86 -12.00 0.65
N VAL A 163 -6.87 -12.76 1.74
CA VAL A 163 -7.99 -13.63 2.14
C VAL A 163 -8.45 -13.25 3.54
N PRO A 164 -9.69 -12.77 3.72
CA PRO A 164 -10.23 -12.48 5.04
C PRO A 164 -10.48 -13.77 5.83
N LEU A 165 -9.95 -13.83 7.06
CA LEU A 165 -10.06 -14.95 7.99
C LEU A 165 -10.81 -14.53 9.27
N GLY A 166 -12.00 -13.97 9.12
CA GLY A 166 -12.82 -13.47 10.22
C GLY A 166 -12.38 -12.08 10.66
N MET A 167 -11.65 -11.98 11.78
CA MET A 167 -11.10 -10.71 12.27
C MET A 167 -9.68 -10.44 11.79
N LEU A 168 -9.08 -11.37 11.09
CA LEU A 168 -7.72 -11.27 10.56
C LEU A 168 -7.77 -11.33 9.04
N ASP A 169 -6.80 -10.71 8.39
CA ASP A 169 -6.55 -10.86 6.97
C ASP A 169 -5.22 -11.56 6.76
N TYR A 170 -5.22 -12.58 5.91
CA TYR A 170 -4.00 -13.21 5.44
C TYR A 170 -3.65 -12.67 4.07
N SER A 171 -2.42 -12.22 3.89
CA SER A 171 -1.90 -11.75 2.61
C SER A 171 -0.70 -12.59 2.16
N TYR A 172 -0.73 -12.96 0.89
CA TYR A 172 0.41 -13.48 0.15
C TYR A 172 0.84 -12.47 -0.87
N GLN A 173 2.12 -12.13 -0.89
CA GLN A 173 2.68 -11.12 -1.79
C GLN A 173 3.91 -11.71 -2.50
N THR A 174 4.13 -11.33 -3.75
CA THR A 174 5.31 -11.75 -4.49
C THR A 174 5.74 -10.71 -5.50
N PHE A 175 7.04 -10.49 -5.58
CA PHE A 175 7.66 -9.76 -6.66
C PHE A 175 8.13 -10.69 -7.76
N THR A 176 8.11 -10.21 -9.01
CA THR A 176 8.62 -10.89 -10.19
C THR A 176 9.40 -9.92 -11.05
N GLY A 177 10.53 -10.35 -11.56
CA GLY A 177 11.38 -9.54 -12.47
C GLY A 177 12.40 -8.66 -11.77
N GLY A 178 13.42 -8.28 -12.50
CA GLY A 178 14.54 -7.50 -11.98
C GLY A 178 15.35 -8.23 -10.90
N ALA A 179 15.80 -7.48 -9.91
CA ALA A 179 16.48 -8.00 -8.73
C ALA A 179 15.52 -8.34 -7.58
N LEU A 180 14.20 -8.11 -7.78
CA LEU A 180 13.18 -8.29 -6.75
C LEU A 180 12.52 -9.65 -6.94
N HIS A 181 12.95 -10.65 -6.16
CA HIS A 181 12.42 -12.01 -6.22
C HIS A 181 12.18 -12.54 -4.81
N TYR A 182 11.23 -11.98 -4.09
CA TYR A 182 10.86 -12.51 -2.79
C TYR A 182 9.36 -12.64 -2.63
N MET A 183 8.98 -13.47 -1.69
CA MET A 183 7.59 -13.70 -1.29
C MET A 183 7.41 -13.27 0.15
N THR A 184 6.24 -12.72 0.44
CA THR A 184 5.89 -12.29 1.77
C THR A 184 4.55 -12.91 2.17
N HIS A 185 4.46 -13.31 3.41
CA HIS A 185 3.24 -13.76 4.05
C HIS A 185 2.96 -12.86 5.23
N GLU A 186 1.75 -12.33 5.33
CA GLU A 186 1.34 -11.49 6.45
C GLU A 186 0.03 -11.97 7.04
N LEU A 187 -0.11 -11.76 8.34
CA LEU A 187 -1.35 -11.89 9.06
C LEU A 187 -1.59 -10.57 9.78
N SER A 188 -2.68 -9.89 9.43
CA SER A 188 -2.98 -8.55 9.88
C SER A 188 -4.29 -8.49 10.64
N TYR A 189 -4.36 -7.58 11.59
CA TYR A 189 -5.57 -7.18 12.30
C TYR A 189 -5.72 -5.67 12.20
N SER A 190 -6.92 -5.20 11.94
CA SER A 190 -7.24 -3.77 11.97
C SER A 190 -8.58 -3.50 12.64
N THR A 191 -8.67 -2.35 13.28
CA THR A 191 -9.92 -1.87 13.89
C THR A 191 -9.90 -0.35 13.98
N SER A 192 -11.09 0.26 14.03
CA SER A 192 -11.22 1.71 14.27
C SER A 192 -11.99 1.96 15.57
N VAL A 193 -11.47 2.84 16.41
CA VAL A 193 -12.08 3.22 17.68
C VAL A 193 -12.17 4.74 17.74
N SER A 194 -13.37 5.29 17.65
CA SER A 194 -13.62 6.74 17.70
C SER A 194 -12.85 7.53 16.63
N GLY A 195 -12.75 6.96 15.42
CA GLY A 195 -12.04 7.59 14.31
C GLY A 195 -10.51 7.40 14.34
N ILE A 196 -9.99 6.71 15.34
CA ILE A 196 -8.57 6.32 15.39
C ILE A 196 -8.46 4.90 14.84
N ASP A 197 -7.67 4.72 13.82
CA ASP A 197 -7.39 3.45 13.20
C ASP A 197 -6.18 2.79 13.86
N LEU A 198 -6.33 1.53 14.24
CA LEU A 198 -5.30 0.74 14.89
C LEU A 198 -5.04 -0.51 14.05
N GLY A 199 -3.79 -0.83 13.82
CA GLY A 199 -3.37 -2.01 13.09
C GLY A 199 -2.25 -2.77 13.80
N ALA A 200 -2.21 -4.07 13.54
CA ALA A 200 -1.11 -4.94 13.94
C ALA A 200 -0.89 -5.97 12.83
N THR A 201 0.36 -6.16 12.44
CA THR A 201 0.75 -7.11 11.41
C THR A 201 1.91 -7.96 11.88
N VAL A 202 1.85 -9.24 11.62
CA VAL A 202 2.99 -10.16 11.71
C VAL A 202 3.26 -10.67 10.31
N GLY A 203 4.47 -10.47 9.83
CA GLY A 203 4.89 -10.86 8.50
C GLY A 203 6.15 -11.71 8.50
N ARG A 204 6.31 -12.44 7.40
CA ARG A 204 7.54 -13.14 7.07
C ARG A 204 7.80 -13.02 5.59
N ASN A 205 8.95 -12.48 5.24
CA ASN A 205 9.45 -12.55 3.90
C ASN A 205 10.34 -13.79 3.73
N ASN A 206 10.28 -14.38 2.56
CA ASN A 206 11.15 -15.47 2.16
C ASN A 206 11.90 -15.05 0.90
N ASP A 207 13.15 -15.40 0.84
CA ASP A 207 13.93 -15.25 -0.39
C ASP A 207 13.35 -16.19 -1.46
N GLY A 208 12.97 -15.64 -2.59
CA GLY A 208 12.52 -16.40 -3.78
C GLY A 208 13.65 -17.14 -4.51
N GLY A 209 14.84 -17.15 -3.97
CA GLY A 209 15.98 -17.90 -4.51
C GLY A 209 16.74 -17.18 -5.64
N ALA A 210 16.59 -15.90 -5.80
CA ALA A 210 17.35 -15.12 -6.78
C ALA A 210 18.07 -13.95 -6.11
N GLY A 211 19.31 -14.16 -5.77
CA GLY A 211 20.40 -13.17 -5.68
C GLY A 211 20.21 -11.98 -4.76
N ASP A 212 21.25 -11.75 -4.03
CA ASP A 212 21.56 -10.61 -3.17
C ASP A 212 20.89 -9.28 -3.53
N SER A 213 19.70 -9.02 -2.98
CA SER A 213 19.23 -7.64 -2.87
C SER A 213 20.08 -6.94 -1.82
N PRO A 214 20.65 -5.75 -2.08
CA PRO A 214 21.47 -5.03 -1.12
C PRO A 214 20.73 -4.62 0.17
N ASN A 215 19.39 -4.69 0.19
CA ASN A 215 18.54 -4.47 1.36
C ASN A 215 18.01 -5.81 1.91
N SER A 216 18.89 -6.77 2.13
CA SER A 216 18.59 -8.15 2.45
C SER A 216 18.07 -8.35 3.87
N ASN A 217 16.84 -7.94 4.16
CA ASN A 217 16.06 -8.49 5.27
C ASN A 217 15.34 -9.77 4.85
N GLN A 218 15.99 -10.57 4.00
CA GLN A 218 15.50 -11.84 3.48
C GLN A 218 15.39 -12.87 4.59
N ASN A 219 14.33 -13.68 4.56
CA ASN A 219 13.98 -14.65 5.59
C ASN A 219 13.72 -14.03 6.98
N THR A 220 13.29 -12.79 7.03
CA THR A 220 12.99 -12.06 8.25
C THR A 220 11.54 -12.25 8.65
N THR A 221 11.32 -12.47 9.93
CA THR A 221 10.01 -12.36 10.56
C THR A 221 9.94 -11.01 11.26
N TYR A 222 8.87 -10.28 11.06
CA TYR A 222 8.67 -8.95 11.61
C TYR A 222 7.28 -8.80 12.22
N ALA A 223 7.11 -7.79 13.05
CA ALA A 223 5.82 -7.37 13.56
C ALA A 223 5.78 -5.86 13.65
N ASN A 224 4.69 -5.25 13.20
CA ASN A 224 4.48 -3.83 13.34
C ASN A 224 3.13 -3.49 13.96
N PHE A 225 3.06 -2.30 14.52
CA PHE A 225 1.83 -1.67 14.99
C PHE A 225 1.66 -0.34 14.28
N THR A 226 0.42 -0.04 13.93
CA THR A 226 0.07 1.22 13.27
C THR A 226 -1.02 1.92 14.06
N ILE A 227 -0.97 3.24 14.05
CA ILE A 227 -2.04 4.11 14.50
C ILE A 227 -2.22 5.21 13.46
N GLY A 228 -3.46 5.49 13.10
CA GLY A 228 -3.81 6.49 12.10
C GLY A 228 -5.05 7.27 12.47
N TYR A 229 -5.21 8.39 11.79
CA TYR A 229 -6.40 9.23 11.87
C TYR A 229 -6.66 9.86 10.50
N SER A 230 -7.91 9.76 10.04
CA SER A 230 -8.37 10.37 8.79
C SER A 230 -9.42 11.44 9.06
N PHE A 231 -9.43 12.55 8.30
CA PHE A 231 -10.32 13.70 8.49
C PHE A 231 -10.57 14.45 7.18
#